data_237da1e68549fcf9adae1192ff56275e
#
_entry.id   237da1e68549fcf9adae1192ff56275e
#
_cell.length_a   1.000
_cell.length_b   1.000
_cell.length_c   1.000
_cell.angle_alpha   90.00
_cell.angle_beta   90.00
_cell.angle_gamma   90.00
#
_symmetry.space_group_name_H-M   'P 1'
#
loop_
_entity.id
_entity.type
_entity.pdbx_description
1 polymer ?
#
loop_
_entity_poly.entity_id
_entity_poly.type
_entity_poly.pdbx_seq_one_letter_code
_entity_poly.pdbx_strand_id
1 'polypeptide(L)'
;MITREELYELVWSKPMTKVAEDFDVSSSYMARVCAVLRVPRPERGYWAKLAVGKAPAPNSLPEAKPGDQVIWSRGGDLQANLPRKPAVPLKPQTPRLARLVIGTHGLIRGAKAHFESGRQIEEGQYLKPYKKLLVDVTASKAGLDKALAFASDLFNAFESAGHRVVLAPPGEQLRRGEVEEHEQPKKRQHDHYYYNHLWSPNRPTVVYVGTVAIGLSIVEMSEAVMMRYINGKYIQDAEYVPPKASRRYVDHTWTTTQDIPCGRLRLIAYSPYSSVPWSICWQETKNAPLTRELHTIVKATERAAVGLVEKLEEAERQAEIARLKWLAEEEKRRYEEDRRCIQQSVNDSQAQLRQIIQAWADVMNVGRFLQGVQDHASDLPPKEREAVLERLKLAREFLGTQNPLEFFLSWKTPLERYQPLSVRTGVAENPC
;
A
#
# COMPACT_ATOMS: atom_id res chain seq x y z
N MET A 1 -9.47 -14.43 8.10
CA MET A 1 -8.02 -14.50 7.92
C MET A 1 -7.48 -15.56 8.86
N ILE A 2 -6.62 -16.46 8.41
CA ILE A 2 -6.06 -17.53 9.22
C ILE A 2 -4.59 -17.74 8.84
N THR A 3 -3.75 -17.96 9.84
CA THR A 3 -2.34 -18.31 9.65
C THR A 3 -2.20 -19.79 9.34
N ARG A 4 -1.03 -20.15 8.85
CA ARG A 4 -0.68 -21.53 8.53
C ARG A 4 -0.69 -22.44 9.78
N GLU A 5 -0.20 -21.89 10.88
CA GLU A 5 -0.15 -22.56 12.18
C GLU A 5 -1.56 -22.77 12.76
N GLU A 6 -2.39 -21.74 12.77
CA GLU A 6 -3.80 -21.83 13.21
C GLU A 6 -4.60 -22.82 12.35
N LEU A 7 -4.39 -22.80 11.03
CA LEU A 7 -5.04 -23.75 10.14
C LEU A 7 -4.60 -25.20 10.41
N TYR A 8 -3.33 -25.41 10.74
CA TYR A 8 -2.81 -26.71 11.12
C TYR A 8 -3.53 -27.23 12.37
N GLU A 9 -3.63 -26.43 13.43
CA GLU A 9 -4.33 -26.80 14.65
C GLU A 9 -5.80 -27.12 14.40
N LEU A 10 -6.49 -26.31 13.60
CA LEU A 10 -7.89 -26.54 13.24
C LEU A 10 -8.11 -27.85 12.47
N VAL A 11 -7.25 -28.13 11.49
CA VAL A 11 -7.37 -29.33 10.64
C VAL A 11 -7.10 -30.62 11.42
N TRP A 12 -6.30 -30.56 12.50
CA TRP A 12 -6.04 -31.70 13.37
C TRP A 12 -6.97 -31.76 14.61
N SER A 13 -7.75 -30.70 14.87
CA SER A 13 -8.75 -30.69 15.96
C SER A 13 -10.15 -31.12 15.53
N LYS A 14 -10.52 -30.92 14.26
CA LYS A 14 -11.86 -31.23 13.73
C LYS A 14 -11.86 -31.63 12.25
N PRO A 15 -12.90 -32.38 11.79
CA PRO A 15 -13.01 -32.81 10.41
C PRO A 15 -12.98 -31.63 9.41
N MET A 16 -12.38 -31.85 8.22
CA MET A 16 -12.24 -30.85 7.16
C MET A 16 -13.58 -30.22 6.73
N THR A 17 -14.69 -30.95 6.82
CA THR A 17 -16.04 -30.42 6.53
C THR A 17 -16.41 -29.31 7.52
N LYS A 18 -16.15 -29.52 8.80
CA LYS A 18 -16.42 -28.51 9.86
C LYS A 18 -15.46 -27.32 9.76
N VAL A 19 -14.19 -27.57 9.44
CA VAL A 19 -13.23 -26.48 9.19
C VAL A 19 -13.68 -25.63 8.00
N ALA A 20 -14.19 -26.25 6.94
CA ALA A 20 -14.65 -25.54 5.76
C ALA A 20 -15.93 -24.72 6.04
N GLU A 21 -16.82 -25.21 6.90
CA GLU A 21 -18.02 -24.51 7.36
C GLU A 21 -17.68 -23.23 8.14
N ASP A 22 -16.67 -23.26 9.02
CA ASP A 22 -16.24 -22.09 9.79
C ASP A 22 -15.77 -20.92 8.90
N PHE A 23 -15.28 -21.21 7.70
CA PHE A 23 -14.83 -20.23 6.74
C PHE A 23 -15.81 -20.02 5.58
N ASP A 24 -17.00 -20.66 5.64
CA ASP A 24 -18.04 -20.59 4.62
C ASP A 24 -17.48 -20.90 3.21
N VAL A 25 -16.74 -22.01 3.11
CA VAL A 25 -16.17 -22.53 1.87
C VAL A 25 -16.42 -24.03 1.74
N SER A 26 -16.22 -24.58 0.53
CA SER A 26 -16.32 -26.02 0.37
C SER A 26 -15.11 -26.76 0.96
N SER A 27 -15.31 -27.98 1.45
CA SER A 27 -14.23 -28.83 1.97
C SER A 27 -13.14 -29.13 0.93
N SER A 28 -13.50 -29.22 -0.35
CA SER A 28 -12.55 -29.37 -1.46
C SER A 28 -11.73 -28.09 -1.72
N TYR A 29 -12.34 -26.93 -1.49
CA TYR A 29 -11.62 -25.67 -1.56
C TYR A 29 -10.64 -25.51 -0.38
N MET A 30 -11.10 -25.79 0.84
CA MET A 30 -10.24 -25.76 2.04
C MET A 30 -9.07 -26.77 1.92
N ALA A 31 -9.31 -27.93 1.30
CA ALA A 31 -8.25 -28.89 1.02
C ALA A 31 -7.18 -28.35 0.07
N ARG A 32 -7.56 -27.51 -0.90
CA ARG A 32 -6.59 -26.80 -1.78
C ARG A 32 -5.84 -25.71 -1.02
N VAL A 33 -6.51 -24.99 -0.13
CA VAL A 33 -5.87 -24.00 0.75
C VAL A 33 -4.78 -24.67 1.60
N CYS A 34 -5.08 -25.80 2.24
CA CYS A 34 -4.09 -26.57 2.99
C CYS A 34 -2.90 -27.01 2.11
N ALA A 35 -3.14 -27.40 0.88
CA ALA A 35 -2.07 -27.77 -0.05
C ALA A 35 -1.20 -26.56 -0.44
N VAL A 36 -1.78 -25.38 -0.65
CA VAL A 36 -1.04 -24.16 -0.95
C VAL A 36 -0.21 -23.70 0.25
N LEU A 37 -0.78 -23.75 1.44
CA LEU A 37 -0.11 -23.41 2.70
C LEU A 37 0.82 -24.53 3.20
N ARG A 38 0.92 -25.67 2.48
CA ARG A 38 1.68 -26.87 2.90
C ARG A 38 1.33 -27.35 4.31
N VAL A 39 0.04 -27.27 4.66
CA VAL A 39 -0.50 -27.81 5.91
C VAL A 39 -0.81 -29.28 5.71
N PRO A 40 -0.16 -30.21 6.44
CA PRO A 40 -0.47 -31.62 6.38
C PRO A 40 -1.88 -31.86 6.92
N ARG A 41 -2.62 -32.74 6.24
CA ARG A 41 -4.01 -33.06 6.56
C ARG A 41 -4.11 -34.50 7.07
N PRO A 42 -5.07 -34.79 7.96
CA PRO A 42 -5.38 -36.16 8.31
C PRO A 42 -5.78 -36.99 7.10
N GLU A 43 -5.34 -38.25 7.06
CA GLU A 43 -5.70 -39.21 6.02
C GLU A 43 -7.19 -39.58 6.11
N ARG A 44 -7.71 -40.11 5.00
CA ARG A 44 -9.09 -40.59 4.99
C ARG A 44 -9.30 -41.68 6.05
N GLY A 45 -10.32 -41.52 6.88
CA GLY A 45 -10.62 -42.44 7.98
C GLY A 45 -9.88 -42.14 9.30
N TYR A 46 -9.06 -41.08 9.36
CA TYR A 46 -8.38 -40.68 10.59
C TYR A 46 -9.33 -40.50 11.77
N TRP A 47 -10.43 -39.78 11.58
CA TRP A 47 -11.42 -39.50 12.64
C TRP A 47 -12.11 -40.75 13.15
N ALA A 48 -12.38 -41.71 12.29
CA ALA A 48 -12.91 -43.00 12.72
C ALA A 48 -11.88 -43.81 13.54
N LYS A 49 -10.60 -43.74 13.16
CA LYS A 49 -9.52 -44.36 13.92
C LYS A 49 -9.30 -43.67 15.26
N LEU A 50 -9.44 -42.33 15.29
CA LEU A 50 -9.32 -41.54 16.52
C LEU A 50 -10.41 -41.93 17.55
N ALA A 51 -11.62 -42.10 17.08
CA ALA A 51 -12.75 -42.50 17.95
C ALA A 51 -12.54 -43.86 18.65
N VAL A 52 -11.74 -44.75 18.08
CA VAL A 52 -11.38 -46.06 18.65
C VAL A 52 -9.96 -46.13 19.24
N GLY A 53 -9.30 -44.95 19.41
CA GLY A 53 -7.99 -44.84 20.02
C GLY A 53 -6.81 -45.42 19.19
N LYS A 54 -7.02 -45.65 17.87
CA LYS A 54 -6.03 -46.24 16.95
C LYS A 54 -5.51 -45.23 15.90
N ALA A 55 -5.68 -43.92 16.13
CA ALA A 55 -5.22 -42.89 15.19
C ALA A 55 -3.67 -42.74 15.26
N PRO A 56 -3.00 -42.58 14.11
CA PRO A 56 -1.59 -42.23 14.10
C PRO A 56 -1.38 -40.80 14.63
N ALA A 57 -0.16 -40.52 15.13
CA ALA A 57 0.18 -39.17 15.56
C ALA A 57 0.06 -38.15 14.40
N PRO A 58 -0.31 -36.89 14.66
CA PRO A 58 -0.34 -35.85 13.67
C PRO A 58 1.01 -35.65 12.98
N ASN A 59 1.03 -35.53 11.67
CA ASN A 59 2.23 -35.19 10.94
C ASN A 59 2.66 -33.77 11.32
N SER A 60 3.93 -33.57 11.69
CA SER A 60 4.46 -32.26 12.06
C SER A 60 4.31 -31.24 10.93
N LEU A 61 4.03 -29.99 11.27
CA LEU A 61 3.98 -28.89 10.30
C LEU A 61 5.40 -28.63 9.77
N PRO A 62 5.67 -28.75 8.45
CA PRO A 62 6.99 -28.46 7.90
C PRO A 62 7.37 -26.98 8.14
N GLU A 63 8.63 -26.65 8.22
CA GLU A 63 9.05 -25.24 8.27
C GLU A 63 8.68 -24.49 7.00
N ALA A 64 8.19 -23.26 7.15
CA ALA A 64 7.91 -22.39 6.02
C ALA A 64 9.23 -21.94 5.38
N LYS A 65 9.33 -22.13 4.06
CA LYS A 65 10.45 -21.62 3.27
C LYS A 65 10.17 -20.18 2.83
N PRO A 66 11.23 -19.37 2.60
CA PRO A 66 11.05 -18.05 1.99
C PRO A 66 10.20 -18.13 0.72
N GLY A 67 9.19 -17.25 0.60
CA GLY A 67 8.25 -17.26 -0.50
C GLY A 67 7.11 -18.28 -0.40
N ASP A 68 6.95 -19.00 0.71
CA ASP A 68 5.74 -19.76 0.97
C ASP A 68 4.63 -18.84 1.46
N GLN A 69 3.41 -19.09 1.02
CA GLN A 69 2.25 -18.40 1.55
C GLN A 69 1.99 -18.92 2.96
N VAL A 70 1.97 -18.01 3.95
CA VAL A 70 1.78 -18.38 5.38
C VAL A 70 0.42 -17.97 5.92
N ILE A 71 -0.37 -17.23 5.13
CA ILE A 71 -1.68 -16.70 5.54
C ILE A 71 -2.66 -16.88 4.39
N TRP A 72 -3.91 -17.14 4.75
CA TRP A 72 -5.02 -17.21 3.83
C TRP A 72 -6.23 -16.41 4.32
N SER A 73 -6.96 -15.77 3.40
CA SER A 73 -8.29 -15.20 3.63
C SER A 73 -9.21 -15.45 2.44
N ARG A 74 -10.50 -15.47 2.70
CA ARG A 74 -11.54 -15.72 1.69
C ARG A 74 -11.60 -14.65 0.59
N GLY A 75 -11.29 -13.40 0.89
CA GLY A 75 -11.40 -12.25 -0.03
C GLY A 75 -10.14 -11.82 -0.74
N GLY A 76 -8.99 -12.43 -0.49
CA GLY A 76 -7.73 -12.12 -1.16
C GLY A 76 -7.07 -10.78 -0.80
N ASP A 77 -7.73 -9.92 -0.04
CA ASP A 77 -7.17 -8.68 0.48
C ASP A 77 -6.49 -8.93 1.82
N LEU A 78 -5.21 -9.18 1.77
CA LEU A 78 -4.38 -9.45 2.93
C LEU A 78 -3.44 -8.31 3.20
N GLN A 79 -3.94 -7.35 3.91
CA GLN A 79 -3.11 -6.44 4.67
C GLN A 79 -2.85 -7.05 6.06
N ALA A 80 -1.88 -7.91 6.15
CA ALA A 80 -1.36 -8.26 7.45
C ALA A 80 0.07 -7.75 7.56
N ASN A 81 0.23 -6.68 8.28
CA ASN A 81 1.50 -6.35 8.92
C ASN A 81 1.75 -7.40 10.00
N LEU A 82 2.22 -8.58 9.60
CA LEU A 82 2.76 -9.53 10.55
C LEU A 82 4.21 -9.13 10.82
N PRO A 83 4.62 -9.08 12.10
CA PRO A 83 6.02 -8.87 12.42
C PRO A 83 6.82 -9.97 11.73
N ARG A 84 7.80 -9.58 10.91
CA ARG A 84 8.76 -10.52 10.33
C ARG A 84 9.50 -11.20 11.47
N LYS A 85 9.60 -12.53 11.41
CA LYS A 85 10.57 -13.22 12.26
C LYS A 85 11.95 -12.66 11.95
N PRO A 86 12.77 -12.33 12.96
CA PRO A 86 14.12 -11.81 12.71
C PRO A 86 14.86 -12.78 11.79
N ALA A 87 15.60 -12.22 10.82
CA ALA A 87 16.40 -12.98 9.88
C ALA A 87 17.38 -13.87 10.66
N VAL A 88 17.16 -15.18 10.60
CA VAL A 88 18.13 -16.12 11.19
C VAL A 88 19.40 -16.03 10.34
N PRO A 89 20.58 -15.76 10.94
CA PRO A 89 21.82 -15.73 10.17
C PRO A 89 21.95 -17.04 9.40
N LEU A 90 22.17 -16.93 8.10
CA LEU A 90 22.41 -18.08 7.23
C LEU A 90 23.57 -18.91 7.81
N LYS A 91 23.27 -20.05 8.43
CA LYS A 91 24.31 -21.08 8.61
C LYS A 91 24.80 -21.41 7.21
N PRO A 92 26.14 -21.42 6.99
CA PRO A 92 26.67 -21.84 5.71
C PRO A 92 26.12 -23.24 5.41
N GLN A 93 25.20 -23.29 4.44
CA GLN A 93 24.72 -24.59 3.98
C GLN A 93 25.88 -25.27 3.28
N THR A 94 26.23 -26.46 3.75
CA THR A 94 27.11 -27.36 3.00
C THR A 94 26.65 -27.37 1.56
N PRO A 95 27.57 -27.23 0.58
CA PRO A 95 27.18 -27.17 -0.81
C PRO A 95 26.45 -28.46 -1.17
N ARG A 96 25.11 -28.39 -1.26
CA ARG A 96 24.33 -29.44 -1.89
C ARG A 96 24.82 -29.47 -3.33
N LEU A 97 25.34 -30.62 -3.75
CA LEU A 97 25.70 -30.89 -5.15
C LEU A 97 24.60 -30.29 -6.03
N ALA A 98 24.98 -29.27 -6.80
CA ALA A 98 24.08 -28.53 -7.66
C ALA A 98 23.37 -29.53 -8.56
N ARG A 99 22.07 -29.72 -8.35
CA ARG A 99 21.26 -30.55 -9.22
C ARG A 99 21.04 -29.73 -10.48
N LEU A 100 21.72 -30.12 -11.56
CA LEU A 100 21.50 -29.51 -12.87
C LEU A 100 20.01 -29.64 -13.21
N VAL A 101 19.29 -28.52 -13.13
CA VAL A 101 17.88 -28.45 -13.57
C VAL A 101 17.90 -28.34 -15.09
N ILE A 102 17.68 -29.48 -15.76
CA ILE A 102 17.65 -29.54 -17.21
C ILE A 102 16.19 -29.41 -17.66
N GLY A 103 15.92 -28.47 -18.59
CA GLY A 103 14.62 -28.28 -19.19
C GLY A 103 13.99 -26.91 -18.91
N THR A 104 12.80 -26.70 -19.44
CA THR A 104 12.05 -25.45 -19.28
C THR A 104 11.59 -25.27 -17.82
N HIS A 105 11.96 -24.16 -17.22
CA HIS A 105 11.57 -23.82 -15.83
C HIS A 105 10.04 -23.80 -15.65
N GLY A 106 9.57 -24.22 -14.46
CA GLY A 106 8.13 -24.35 -14.16
C GLY A 106 7.32 -23.09 -14.37
N LEU A 107 7.85 -21.90 -14.06
CA LEU A 107 7.18 -20.62 -14.27
C LEU A 107 7.06 -20.21 -15.74
N ILE A 108 7.90 -20.76 -16.60
CA ILE A 108 7.92 -20.46 -18.05
C ILE A 108 7.03 -21.42 -18.84
N ARG A 109 6.82 -22.63 -18.28
CA ARG A 109 6.02 -23.65 -18.94
C ARG A 109 4.59 -23.17 -19.20
N GLY A 110 4.20 -23.09 -20.46
CA GLY A 110 2.89 -22.60 -20.91
C GLY A 110 2.72 -21.07 -20.87
N ALA A 111 3.73 -20.29 -20.47
CA ALA A 111 3.64 -18.83 -20.42
C ALA A 111 3.46 -18.22 -21.82
N LYS A 112 4.13 -18.76 -22.87
CA LYS A 112 4.09 -18.27 -24.25
C LYS A 112 2.67 -18.05 -24.76
N ALA A 113 1.79 -19.04 -24.63
CA ALA A 113 0.41 -18.95 -25.08
C ALA A 113 -0.37 -17.80 -24.43
N HIS A 114 -0.06 -17.50 -23.15
CA HIS A 114 -0.67 -16.38 -22.45
C HIS A 114 -0.12 -15.02 -22.90
N PHE A 115 1.16 -14.92 -23.27
CA PHE A 115 1.72 -13.69 -23.83
C PHE A 115 1.12 -13.41 -25.23
N GLU A 116 0.96 -14.44 -26.06
CA GLU A 116 0.41 -14.31 -27.40
C GLU A 116 -1.11 -14.08 -27.44
N SER A 117 -1.85 -14.52 -26.42
CA SER A 117 -3.30 -14.32 -26.30
C SER A 117 -3.72 -12.93 -25.81
N GLY A 118 -2.79 -11.97 -25.76
CA GLY A 118 -3.02 -10.59 -25.32
C GLY A 118 -3.80 -9.74 -26.32
N ARG A 119 -3.81 -8.42 -26.09
CA ARG A 119 -4.38 -7.46 -27.04
C ARG A 119 -3.64 -7.55 -28.36
N GLN A 120 -4.37 -7.43 -29.46
CA GLN A 120 -3.76 -7.24 -30.76
C GLN A 120 -2.99 -5.91 -30.76
N ILE A 121 -1.75 -5.96 -31.12
CA ILE A 121 -0.84 -4.81 -31.21
C ILE A 121 -0.22 -4.81 -32.59
N GLU A 122 0.13 -3.63 -33.07
CA GLU A 122 0.83 -3.47 -34.34
C GLU A 122 2.20 -4.14 -34.31
N GLU A 123 2.72 -4.47 -35.50
CA GLU A 123 4.07 -5.01 -35.62
C GLU A 123 5.09 -4.05 -34.98
N GLY A 124 6.01 -4.59 -34.20
CA GLY A 124 7.03 -3.82 -33.52
C GLY A 124 6.61 -3.25 -32.15
N GLN A 125 5.45 -3.61 -31.64
CA GLN A 125 5.03 -3.23 -30.28
C GLN A 125 5.25 -4.35 -29.26
N TYR A 126 5.32 -3.97 -27.97
CA TYR A 126 5.44 -4.92 -26.87
C TYR A 126 4.12 -5.62 -26.60
N LEU A 127 4.20 -6.92 -26.32
CA LEU A 127 3.03 -7.75 -26.00
C LEU A 127 2.37 -7.29 -24.69
N LYS A 128 1.03 -7.30 -24.68
CA LYS A 128 0.19 -6.91 -23.52
C LYS A 128 -0.78 -8.03 -23.17
N PRO A 129 -0.31 -9.10 -22.49
CA PRO A 129 -1.17 -10.22 -22.10
C PRO A 129 -2.30 -9.78 -21.18
N TYR A 130 -3.48 -10.42 -21.30
CA TYR A 130 -4.60 -10.20 -20.38
C TYR A 130 -4.32 -10.77 -18.99
N LYS A 131 -3.66 -11.93 -18.95
CA LYS A 131 -3.28 -12.57 -17.69
C LYS A 131 -2.20 -11.76 -16.98
N LYS A 132 -2.48 -11.31 -15.77
CA LYS A 132 -1.56 -10.50 -14.96
C LYS A 132 -0.65 -11.32 -14.04
N LEU A 133 -0.96 -12.60 -13.84
CA LEU A 133 -0.16 -13.52 -13.04
C LEU A 133 0.77 -14.34 -13.94
N LEU A 134 1.79 -13.67 -14.46
CA LEU A 134 2.85 -14.21 -15.31
C LEU A 134 4.20 -13.71 -14.83
N VAL A 135 5.25 -14.32 -15.33
CA VAL A 135 6.63 -13.86 -15.13
C VAL A 135 6.83 -12.44 -15.70
N ASP A 136 7.70 -11.67 -15.05
CA ASP A 136 7.96 -10.29 -15.44
C ASP A 136 8.90 -10.23 -16.67
N VAL A 137 8.28 -10.41 -17.83
CA VAL A 137 8.92 -10.36 -19.14
C VAL A 137 8.18 -9.34 -20.00
N THR A 138 8.92 -8.41 -20.58
CA THR A 138 8.42 -7.43 -21.54
C THR A 138 9.13 -7.68 -22.86
N ALA A 139 8.41 -8.13 -23.87
CA ALA A 139 8.97 -8.47 -25.17
C ALA A 139 7.97 -8.19 -26.31
N SER A 140 8.49 -8.00 -27.50
CA SER A 140 7.73 -8.03 -28.76
C SER A 140 7.37 -9.48 -29.13
N LYS A 141 6.54 -9.65 -30.13
CA LYS A 141 6.22 -10.97 -30.65
C LYS A 141 7.47 -11.69 -31.19
N ALA A 142 8.39 -10.96 -31.81
CA ALA A 142 9.63 -11.50 -32.37
C ALA A 142 10.66 -11.86 -31.26
N GLY A 143 10.73 -11.06 -30.20
CA GLY A 143 11.67 -11.26 -29.08
C GLY A 143 11.20 -12.21 -28.00
N LEU A 144 9.91 -12.61 -27.98
CA LEU A 144 9.30 -13.39 -26.91
C LEU A 144 10.00 -14.73 -26.65
N ASP A 145 10.28 -15.51 -27.68
CA ASP A 145 10.89 -16.83 -27.55
C ASP A 145 12.29 -16.73 -26.91
N LYS A 146 13.08 -15.76 -27.36
CA LYS A 146 14.40 -15.47 -26.79
C LYS A 146 14.30 -15.03 -25.32
N ALA A 147 13.36 -14.14 -25.02
CA ALA A 147 13.17 -13.65 -23.66
C ALA A 147 12.71 -14.76 -22.69
N LEU A 148 11.80 -15.64 -23.12
CA LEU A 148 11.35 -16.77 -22.31
C LEU A 148 12.44 -17.85 -22.15
N ALA A 149 13.23 -18.11 -23.19
CA ALA A 149 14.38 -19.02 -23.10
C ALA A 149 15.42 -18.50 -22.11
N PHE A 150 15.81 -17.22 -22.21
CA PHE A 150 16.72 -16.60 -21.26
C PHE A 150 16.16 -16.61 -19.83
N ALA A 151 14.86 -16.30 -19.64
CA ALA A 151 14.22 -16.38 -18.33
C ALA A 151 14.29 -17.79 -17.74
N SER A 152 14.04 -18.82 -18.55
CA SER A 152 14.16 -20.22 -18.13
C SER A 152 15.57 -20.58 -17.67
N ASP A 153 16.58 -20.21 -18.46
CA ASP A 153 17.98 -20.48 -18.14
C ASP A 153 18.43 -19.74 -16.86
N LEU A 154 18.03 -18.47 -16.73
CA LEU A 154 18.32 -17.67 -15.55
C LEU A 154 17.69 -18.26 -14.27
N PHE A 155 16.41 -18.64 -14.33
CA PHE A 155 15.71 -19.22 -13.19
C PHE A 155 16.29 -20.57 -12.79
N ASN A 156 16.62 -21.41 -13.77
CA ASN A 156 17.30 -22.67 -13.53
C ASN A 156 18.71 -22.47 -12.93
N ALA A 157 19.43 -21.41 -13.35
CA ALA A 157 20.74 -21.08 -12.75
C ALA A 157 20.61 -20.68 -11.29
N PHE A 158 19.61 -19.86 -10.93
CA PHE A 158 19.32 -19.54 -9.54
C PHE A 158 18.92 -20.76 -8.70
N GLU A 159 18.03 -21.62 -9.25
CA GLU A 159 17.62 -22.84 -8.54
C GLU A 159 18.77 -23.83 -8.37
N SER A 160 19.68 -23.92 -9.34
CA SER A 160 20.90 -24.71 -9.26
C SER A 160 21.86 -24.18 -8.18
N ALA A 161 21.88 -22.87 -7.94
CA ALA A 161 22.62 -22.24 -6.85
C ALA A 161 21.92 -22.39 -5.48
N GLY A 162 20.74 -23.03 -5.44
CA GLY A 162 19.98 -23.26 -4.20
C GLY A 162 18.99 -22.14 -3.85
N HIS A 163 18.79 -21.18 -4.74
CA HIS A 163 17.84 -20.09 -4.58
C HIS A 163 16.50 -20.48 -5.19
N ARG A 164 15.42 -19.91 -4.69
CA ARG A 164 14.07 -20.18 -5.16
C ARG A 164 13.52 -19.02 -5.96
N VAL A 165 13.08 -19.29 -7.18
CA VAL A 165 12.42 -18.30 -8.03
C VAL A 165 10.91 -18.50 -8.01
N VAL A 166 10.15 -17.45 -7.70
CA VAL A 166 8.68 -17.50 -7.61
C VAL A 166 8.07 -16.17 -8.06
N LEU A 167 6.76 -16.18 -8.32
CA LEU A 167 5.98 -14.94 -8.30
C LEU A 167 5.76 -14.54 -6.84
N ALA A 168 5.96 -13.28 -6.51
CA ALA A 168 5.85 -12.78 -5.14
C ALA A 168 4.56 -13.28 -4.46
N PRO A 169 4.62 -13.78 -3.22
CA PRO A 169 3.44 -14.23 -2.50
C PRO A 169 2.44 -13.09 -2.27
N PRO A 170 1.13 -13.36 -2.23
CA PRO A 170 0.12 -12.31 -2.05
C PRO A 170 0.17 -11.62 -0.68
N GLY A 171 0.77 -12.27 0.33
CA GLY A 171 0.92 -11.73 1.69
C GLY A 171 2.15 -10.83 1.89
N GLU A 172 3.08 -10.79 0.94
CA GLU A 172 4.27 -9.96 1.03
C GLU A 172 4.06 -8.67 0.21
N GLN A 173 4.35 -7.52 0.83
CA GLN A 173 4.24 -6.21 0.15
C GLN A 173 5.44 -5.94 -0.75
N LEU A 174 5.69 -6.84 -1.68
CA LEU A 174 6.77 -6.72 -2.64
C LEU A 174 6.28 -5.96 -3.88
N ARG A 175 6.98 -4.89 -4.24
CA ARG A 175 6.62 -4.03 -5.37
C ARG A 175 7.57 -4.25 -6.54
N ARG A 176 7.01 -4.12 -7.76
CA ARG A 176 7.81 -4.09 -8.96
C ARG A 176 8.65 -2.81 -9.01
N GLY A 177 9.94 -2.94 -9.35
CA GLY A 177 10.80 -1.79 -9.61
C GLY A 177 10.43 -1.08 -10.92
N GLU A 178 11.03 0.08 -11.13
CA GLU A 178 10.92 0.76 -12.42
C GLU A 178 11.60 -0.06 -13.51
N VAL A 179 10.92 -0.16 -14.64
CA VAL A 179 11.39 -0.90 -15.81
C VAL A 179 11.41 0.04 -16.99
N GLU A 180 12.58 0.19 -17.59
CA GLU A 180 12.79 1.04 -18.75
C GLU A 180 13.22 0.18 -19.94
N GLU A 181 12.56 0.37 -21.09
CA GLU A 181 12.79 -0.37 -22.31
C GLU A 181 13.87 0.27 -23.20
N HIS A 182 14.09 1.56 -23.07
CA HIS A 182 15.06 2.27 -23.94
C HIS A 182 16.48 1.81 -23.66
N GLU A 183 17.26 1.57 -24.70
CA GLU A 183 18.68 1.19 -24.57
C GLU A 183 19.47 2.26 -23.81
N GLN A 184 19.22 3.54 -24.13
CA GLN A 184 19.76 4.68 -23.39
C GLN A 184 18.63 5.35 -22.62
N PRO A 185 18.80 5.62 -21.31
CA PRO A 185 17.78 6.29 -20.53
C PRO A 185 17.43 7.65 -21.15
N LYS A 186 16.18 7.86 -21.51
CA LYS A 186 15.71 9.17 -21.94
C LYS A 186 15.70 10.11 -20.74
N LYS A 187 16.32 11.31 -20.88
CA LYS A 187 16.20 12.36 -19.85
C LYS A 187 14.73 12.67 -19.67
N ARG A 188 14.21 12.42 -18.46
CA ARG A 188 12.83 12.73 -18.09
C ARG A 188 12.63 14.24 -18.24
N GLN A 189 11.87 14.70 -19.22
CA GLN A 189 11.30 16.03 -19.23
C GLN A 189 10.19 16.06 -18.20
N HIS A 190 10.24 16.99 -17.24
CA HIS A 190 9.46 17.05 -16.01
C HIS A 190 7.93 17.22 -16.17
N ASP A 191 7.36 17.32 -17.37
CA ASP A 191 6.00 17.83 -17.55
C ASP A 191 4.98 16.89 -18.20
N HIS A 192 5.25 15.62 -18.41
CA HIS A 192 4.23 14.71 -18.91
C HIS A 192 4.06 13.50 -17.99
N TYR A 193 2.84 13.26 -17.55
CA TYR A 193 2.39 11.98 -17.02
C TYR A 193 2.75 10.90 -18.03
N TYR A 194 3.90 10.25 -17.87
CA TYR A 194 4.27 9.09 -18.66
C TYR A 194 3.36 7.94 -18.22
N TYR A 195 2.31 7.73 -18.98
CA TYR A 195 1.64 6.44 -18.98
C TYR A 195 2.67 5.39 -19.36
N ASN A 196 3.04 4.55 -18.40
CA ASN A 196 3.91 3.42 -18.67
C ASN A 196 3.18 2.51 -19.67
N HIS A 197 3.54 2.57 -20.94
CA HIS A 197 2.92 1.81 -22.02
C HIS A 197 3.22 0.31 -21.94
N LEU A 198 4.17 -0.07 -21.10
CA LEU A 198 4.59 -1.45 -20.93
C LEU A 198 3.59 -2.24 -20.09
N TRP A 199 3.50 -3.52 -20.40
CA TRP A 199 2.75 -4.43 -19.55
C TRP A 199 3.47 -4.64 -18.20
N SER A 200 2.70 -4.79 -17.15
CA SER A 200 3.20 -5.05 -15.80
C SER A 200 2.42 -6.21 -15.17
N PRO A 201 3.10 -7.19 -14.54
CA PRO A 201 2.43 -8.24 -13.78
C PRO A 201 1.84 -7.68 -12.47
N ASN A 202 0.82 -8.37 -11.94
CA ASN A 202 0.26 -8.02 -10.62
C ASN A 202 1.23 -8.28 -9.46
N ARG A 203 2.10 -9.27 -9.64
CA ARG A 203 3.11 -9.65 -8.65
C ARG A 203 4.45 -9.76 -9.34
N PRO A 204 5.51 -9.17 -8.79
CA PRO A 204 6.82 -9.26 -9.37
C PRO A 204 7.34 -10.70 -9.37
N THR A 205 8.17 -11.05 -10.33
CA THR A 205 8.99 -12.24 -10.27
C THR A 205 10.15 -11.98 -9.33
N VAL A 206 10.33 -12.82 -8.32
CA VAL A 206 11.37 -12.65 -7.32
C VAL A 206 12.20 -13.92 -7.14
N VAL A 207 13.47 -13.72 -6.85
CA VAL A 207 14.36 -14.77 -6.37
C VAL A 207 14.64 -14.56 -4.89
N TYR A 208 14.50 -15.62 -4.09
CA TYR A 208 14.86 -15.59 -2.66
C TYR A 208 16.30 -16.04 -2.50
N VAL A 209 17.15 -15.11 -2.07
CA VAL A 209 18.52 -15.39 -1.66
C VAL A 209 18.55 -15.37 -0.13
N GLY A 210 18.56 -16.55 0.48
CA GLY A 210 18.29 -16.68 1.90
C GLY A 210 16.85 -16.28 2.22
N THR A 211 16.67 -15.26 3.06
CA THR A 211 15.36 -14.72 3.45
C THR A 211 14.93 -13.49 2.66
N VAL A 212 15.82 -12.93 1.83
CA VAL A 212 15.58 -11.68 1.11
C VAL A 212 15.11 -11.97 -0.30
N ALA A 213 14.05 -11.28 -0.71
CA ALA A 213 13.54 -11.29 -2.08
C ALA A 213 14.27 -10.25 -2.93
N ILE A 214 14.68 -10.63 -4.13
CA ILE A 214 15.19 -9.72 -5.16
C ILE A 214 14.26 -9.84 -6.37
N GLY A 215 13.72 -8.73 -6.83
CA GLY A 215 12.88 -8.67 -8.02
C GLY A 215 13.69 -8.85 -9.28
N LEU A 216 13.13 -9.56 -10.25
CA LEU A 216 13.73 -9.80 -11.56
C LEU A 216 12.75 -9.35 -12.65
N SER A 217 13.19 -8.51 -13.56
CA SER A 217 12.46 -8.12 -14.76
C SER A 217 13.33 -8.27 -15.99
N ILE A 218 12.81 -8.91 -17.00
CA ILE A 218 13.47 -9.13 -18.30
C ILE A 218 12.76 -8.29 -19.33
N VAL A 219 13.50 -7.43 -20.01
CA VAL A 219 12.96 -6.49 -20.99
C VAL A 219 13.73 -6.61 -22.29
N GLU A 220 12.99 -6.74 -23.39
CA GLU A 220 13.55 -6.50 -24.70
C GLU A 220 13.73 -5.00 -24.88
N MET A 221 14.97 -4.56 -25.15
CA MET A 221 15.28 -3.15 -25.32
C MET A 221 14.73 -2.60 -26.62
N SER A 222 14.40 -1.31 -26.64
CA SER A 222 14.06 -0.55 -27.82
C SER A 222 15.20 0.35 -28.25
N GLU A 223 15.32 0.56 -29.54
CA GLU A 223 16.22 1.56 -30.13
C GLU A 223 15.41 2.56 -30.96
N ALA A 224 15.89 3.78 -31.00
CA ALA A 224 15.30 4.84 -31.81
C ALA A 224 15.65 4.63 -33.28
N VAL A 225 14.66 4.27 -34.08
CA VAL A 225 14.82 4.03 -35.51
C VAL A 225 14.08 5.09 -36.30
N MET A 226 14.72 5.61 -37.35
CA MET A 226 14.10 6.54 -38.27
C MET A 226 13.14 5.76 -39.18
N MET A 227 11.86 6.07 -39.07
CA MET A 227 10.79 5.46 -39.85
C MET A 227 10.27 6.45 -40.88
N ARG A 228 9.93 5.96 -42.06
CA ARG A 228 9.32 6.73 -43.15
C ARG A 228 7.87 6.27 -43.35
N TYR A 229 6.97 7.22 -43.40
CA TYR A 229 5.57 6.95 -43.70
C TYR A 229 5.34 6.90 -45.21
N ILE A 230 4.79 5.76 -45.69
CA ILE A 230 4.49 5.53 -47.09
C ILE A 230 3.19 4.75 -47.20
N ASN A 231 2.24 5.22 -48.00
CA ASN A 231 1.00 4.50 -48.31
C ASN A 231 0.26 3.94 -47.08
N GLY A 232 0.21 4.71 -45.95
CA GLY A 232 -0.51 4.28 -44.74
C GLY A 232 0.31 3.41 -43.79
N LYS A 233 1.58 3.11 -44.08
CA LYS A 233 2.47 2.30 -43.22
C LYS A 233 3.79 2.98 -42.94
N TYR A 234 4.36 2.66 -41.80
CA TYR A 234 5.73 3.05 -41.47
C TYR A 234 6.68 1.92 -41.85
N ILE A 235 7.73 2.26 -42.60
CA ILE A 235 8.86 1.36 -42.92
C ILE A 235 10.15 2.00 -42.40
N GLN A 236 11.20 1.22 -42.16
CA GLN A 236 12.51 1.77 -41.83
C GLN A 236 13.04 2.63 -42.97
N ASP A 237 13.53 3.84 -42.63
CA ASP A 237 14.06 4.76 -43.66
C ASP A 237 15.21 4.15 -44.47
N ALA A 238 15.99 3.28 -43.83
CA ALA A 238 17.06 2.52 -44.49
C ALA A 238 16.57 1.52 -45.56
N GLU A 239 15.36 1.08 -45.50
CA GLU A 239 14.73 0.14 -46.43
C GLU A 239 14.00 0.85 -47.60
N TYR A 240 13.90 2.18 -47.50
CA TYR A 240 13.19 2.96 -48.48
C TYR A 240 13.97 3.06 -49.79
N VAL A 241 13.39 2.52 -50.87
CA VAL A 241 13.88 2.69 -52.25
C VAL A 241 12.97 3.71 -52.94
N PRO A 242 13.50 4.94 -53.26
CA PRO A 242 12.66 5.91 -53.93
C PRO A 242 12.20 5.40 -55.30
N PRO A 243 10.90 5.59 -55.63
CA PRO A 243 10.41 5.18 -56.96
C PRO A 243 11.14 5.92 -58.06
N LYS A 244 11.43 5.26 -59.13
CA LYS A 244 12.06 5.87 -60.35
C LYS A 244 11.22 7.10 -60.74
N ALA A 245 11.85 8.26 -60.80
CA ALA A 245 11.23 9.55 -60.99
C ALA A 245 10.21 9.55 -62.14
N SER A 246 8.93 9.50 -61.84
CA SER A 246 7.82 9.79 -62.73
C SER A 246 7.34 11.21 -62.46
N ARG A 247 7.34 12.08 -63.44
CA ARG A 247 6.99 13.51 -63.36
C ARG A 247 5.60 13.82 -62.79
N ARG A 248 4.82 12.86 -62.38
CA ARG A 248 3.41 13.03 -61.98
C ARG A 248 3.03 12.61 -60.55
N TYR A 249 3.95 12.06 -59.77
CA TYR A 249 3.64 11.64 -58.39
C TYR A 249 4.68 12.17 -57.41
N VAL A 250 4.27 13.13 -56.58
CA VAL A 250 5.03 13.47 -55.39
C VAL A 250 4.54 12.57 -54.25
N ASP A 251 5.33 11.58 -53.91
CA ASP A 251 5.04 10.76 -52.72
C ASP A 251 5.07 11.65 -51.50
N HIS A 252 3.93 11.86 -50.86
CA HIS A 252 3.87 12.53 -49.59
C HIS A 252 4.44 11.60 -48.49
N THR A 253 5.74 11.67 -48.31
CA THR A 253 6.46 10.89 -47.30
C THR A 253 7.07 11.84 -46.29
N TRP A 254 7.01 11.44 -45.02
CA TRP A 254 7.75 12.13 -43.94
C TRP A 254 8.47 11.10 -43.10
N THR A 255 9.53 11.54 -42.43
CA THR A 255 10.28 10.69 -41.49
C THR A 255 9.94 11.06 -40.06
N THR A 256 9.86 10.04 -39.20
CA THR A 256 9.68 10.20 -37.76
C THR A 256 10.57 9.19 -37.04
N THR A 257 11.04 9.53 -35.85
CA THR A 257 11.79 8.59 -35.00
C THR A 257 10.80 7.82 -34.14
N GLN A 258 10.85 6.49 -34.21
CA GLN A 258 10.04 5.60 -33.37
C GLN A 258 10.95 4.66 -32.59
N ASP A 259 10.55 4.36 -31.35
CA ASP A 259 11.24 3.37 -30.51
C ASP A 259 10.73 1.97 -30.88
N ILE A 260 11.61 1.16 -31.44
CA ILE A 260 11.28 -0.19 -31.92
C ILE A 260 12.06 -1.24 -31.13
N PRO A 261 11.44 -2.34 -30.68
CA PRO A 261 12.14 -3.45 -30.05
C PRO A 261 13.28 -3.97 -30.93
N CYS A 262 14.47 -4.09 -30.35
CA CYS A 262 15.70 -4.40 -31.11
C CYS A 262 16.16 -5.86 -30.96
N GLY A 263 15.39 -6.72 -30.30
CA GLY A 263 15.71 -8.13 -30.06
C GLY A 263 16.84 -8.37 -29.04
N ARG A 264 17.37 -7.32 -28.42
CA ARG A 264 18.38 -7.41 -27.35
C ARG A 264 17.70 -7.32 -25.98
N LEU A 265 18.13 -8.16 -25.04
CA LEU A 265 17.54 -8.24 -23.71
C LEU A 265 18.31 -7.42 -22.68
N ARG A 266 17.57 -6.91 -21.71
CA ARG A 266 18.05 -6.33 -20.47
C ARG A 266 17.45 -7.12 -19.31
N LEU A 267 18.28 -7.50 -18.35
CA LEU A 267 17.87 -8.01 -17.07
C LEU A 267 18.00 -6.90 -16.03
N ILE A 268 16.95 -6.67 -15.28
CA ILE A 268 16.94 -5.73 -14.15
C ILE A 268 16.70 -6.55 -12.89
N ALA A 269 17.69 -6.56 -11.97
CA ALA A 269 17.49 -7.04 -10.62
C ALA A 269 17.30 -5.82 -9.69
N TYR A 270 16.28 -5.86 -8.85
CA TYR A 270 15.89 -4.71 -8.02
C TYR A 270 15.42 -5.13 -6.64
N SER A 271 15.47 -4.20 -5.69
CA SER A 271 14.85 -4.38 -4.40
C SER A 271 13.33 -4.22 -4.53
N PRO A 272 12.54 -5.24 -4.21
CA PRO A 272 11.09 -5.12 -4.22
C PRO A 272 10.53 -4.41 -2.97
N TYR A 273 11.40 -4.00 -2.05
CA TYR A 273 11.07 -3.31 -0.81
C TYR A 273 11.10 -1.80 -1.01
N SER A 274 9.99 -1.12 -0.76
CA SER A 274 9.90 0.34 -0.95
C SER A 274 10.80 1.15 0.00
N SER A 275 11.16 0.57 1.14
CA SER A 275 12.04 1.22 2.13
C SER A 275 13.51 1.26 1.72
N VAL A 276 13.95 0.38 0.82
CA VAL A 276 15.34 0.27 0.41
C VAL A 276 15.44 0.20 -1.11
N PRO A 277 15.44 1.34 -1.81
CA PRO A 277 15.58 1.36 -3.27
C PRO A 277 16.99 0.88 -3.68
N TRP A 278 17.03 -0.11 -4.55
CA TRP A 278 18.25 -0.63 -5.14
C TRP A 278 17.93 -1.31 -6.46
N SER A 279 18.79 -1.15 -7.46
CA SER A 279 18.69 -1.89 -8.72
C SER A 279 20.06 -2.05 -9.37
N ILE A 280 20.24 -3.11 -10.14
CA ILE A 280 21.36 -3.37 -11.01
C ILE A 280 20.83 -3.93 -12.32
N CYS A 281 21.45 -3.58 -13.43
CA CYS A 281 21.04 -4.06 -14.74
C CYS A 281 22.21 -4.67 -15.53
N TRP A 282 21.88 -5.67 -16.33
CA TRP A 282 22.74 -6.30 -17.32
C TRP A 282 22.06 -6.19 -18.68
N GLN A 283 22.83 -5.84 -19.70
CA GLN A 283 22.31 -5.60 -21.04
C GLN A 283 23.05 -6.43 -22.07
N GLU A 284 22.31 -7.02 -22.99
CA GLU A 284 22.92 -7.62 -24.16
C GLU A 284 23.54 -6.55 -25.05
N THR A 285 24.71 -6.84 -25.56
CA THR A 285 25.32 -6.09 -26.66
C THR A 285 25.18 -6.88 -27.96
N LYS A 286 25.49 -6.24 -29.10
CA LYS A 286 25.44 -6.93 -30.42
C LYS A 286 26.30 -8.19 -30.47
N ASN A 287 27.34 -8.27 -29.63
CA ASN A 287 28.33 -9.36 -29.67
C ASN A 287 28.33 -10.26 -28.42
N ALA A 288 27.58 -9.89 -27.37
CA ALA A 288 27.58 -10.62 -26.11
C ALA A 288 26.15 -10.86 -25.60
N PRO A 289 25.63 -12.09 -25.74
CA PRO A 289 24.34 -12.48 -25.20
C PRO A 289 24.43 -12.66 -23.69
N LEU A 290 23.36 -12.29 -22.94
CA LEU A 290 23.28 -12.43 -21.47
C LEU A 290 23.39 -13.88 -20.98
N THR A 291 23.10 -14.85 -21.82
CA THR A 291 23.23 -16.27 -21.48
C THR A 291 24.64 -16.69 -21.09
N ARG A 292 25.66 -15.96 -21.54
CA ARG A 292 27.08 -16.20 -21.14
C ARG A 292 27.39 -15.68 -19.73
N GLU A 293 26.59 -14.79 -19.19
CA GLU A 293 26.82 -14.09 -17.93
C GLU A 293 26.02 -14.67 -16.76
N LEU A 294 25.25 -15.74 -16.95
CA LEU A 294 24.35 -16.29 -15.92
C LEU A 294 25.02 -16.50 -14.58
N HIS A 295 26.22 -17.07 -14.56
CA HIS A 295 26.96 -17.30 -13.34
C HIS A 295 27.40 -16.00 -12.65
N THR A 296 27.81 -15.01 -13.42
CA THR A 296 28.19 -13.68 -12.91
C THR A 296 26.97 -12.95 -12.36
N ILE A 297 25.82 -13.05 -13.02
CA ILE A 297 24.53 -12.51 -12.57
C ILE A 297 24.11 -13.10 -11.24
N VAL A 298 24.15 -14.43 -11.12
CA VAL A 298 23.80 -15.13 -9.86
C VAL A 298 24.70 -14.67 -8.74
N LYS A 299 26.03 -14.67 -8.93
CA LYS A 299 26.99 -14.21 -7.90
C LYS A 299 26.82 -12.73 -7.52
N ALA A 300 26.56 -11.87 -8.49
CA ALA A 300 26.32 -10.46 -8.21
C ALA A 300 25.03 -10.26 -7.40
N THR A 301 23.98 -11.03 -7.70
CA THR A 301 22.73 -11.02 -6.95
C THR A 301 22.91 -11.54 -5.52
N GLU A 302 23.69 -12.60 -5.33
CA GLU A 302 24.05 -13.12 -4.00
C GLU A 302 24.77 -12.07 -3.13
N ARG A 303 25.75 -11.38 -3.70
CA ARG A 303 26.47 -10.30 -3.00
C ARG A 303 25.55 -9.14 -2.65
N ALA A 304 24.68 -8.76 -3.57
CA ALA A 304 23.71 -7.70 -3.33
C ALA A 304 22.70 -8.05 -2.22
N ALA A 305 22.31 -9.33 -2.12
CA ALA A 305 21.40 -9.79 -1.09
C ALA A 305 21.96 -9.56 0.33
N VAL A 306 23.25 -9.78 0.53
CA VAL A 306 23.90 -9.55 1.83
C VAL A 306 23.78 -8.07 2.25
N GLY A 307 24.16 -7.15 1.37
CA GLY A 307 24.04 -5.72 1.67
C GLY A 307 22.59 -5.25 1.77
N LEU A 308 21.65 -5.93 1.13
CA LEU A 308 20.23 -5.61 1.21
C LEU A 308 19.62 -5.99 2.57
N VAL A 309 20.08 -7.11 3.20
CA VAL A 309 19.68 -7.48 4.56
C VAL A 309 20.01 -6.38 5.55
N GLU A 310 21.26 -5.91 5.55
CA GLU A 310 21.72 -4.86 6.47
C GLU A 310 20.92 -3.56 6.31
N LYS A 311 20.65 -3.16 5.05
CA LYS A 311 19.85 -1.97 4.76
C LYS A 311 18.38 -2.11 5.17
N LEU A 312 17.81 -3.30 5.05
CA LEU A 312 16.43 -3.57 5.49
C LEU A 312 16.32 -3.49 7.01
N GLU A 313 17.24 -4.09 7.74
CA GLU A 313 17.28 -4.01 9.20
C GLU A 313 17.46 -2.58 9.70
N GLU A 314 18.30 -1.79 9.02
CA GLU A 314 18.46 -0.38 9.34
C GLU A 314 17.20 0.42 9.03
N ALA A 315 16.55 0.19 7.88
CA ALA A 315 15.31 0.85 7.51
C ALA A 315 14.18 0.51 8.51
N GLU A 316 14.08 -0.73 8.98
CA GLU A 316 13.12 -1.13 10.01
C GLU A 316 13.39 -0.42 11.36
N ARG A 317 14.66 -0.33 11.78
CA ARG A 317 15.04 0.43 12.98
C ARG A 317 14.67 1.92 12.87
N GLN A 318 14.96 2.54 11.73
CA GLN A 318 14.64 3.95 11.49
C GLN A 318 13.12 4.18 11.44
N ALA A 319 12.37 3.27 10.84
CA ALA A 319 10.91 3.34 10.81
C ALA A 319 10.30 3.24 12.22
N GLU A 320 10.84 2.37 13.07
CA GLU A 320 10.38 2.22 14.47
C GLU A 320 10.71 3.47 15.29
N ILE A 321 11.91 4.03 15.16
CA ILE A 321 12.29 5.29 15.81
C ILE A 321 11.37 6.44 15.36
N ALA A 322 11.09 6.52 14.05
CA ALA A 322 10.19 7.54 13.51
C ALA A 322 8.76 7.37 14.04
N ARG A 323 8.28 6.13 14.16
CA ARG A 323 6.97 5.81 14.73
C ARG A 323 6.86 6.25 16.19
N LEU A 324 7.87 5.93 16.99
CA LEU A 324 7.89 6.31 18.41
C LEU A 324 7.94 7.83 18.59
N LYS A 325 8.75 8.53 17.78
CA LYS A 325 8.78 10.00 17.77
C LYS A 325 7.42 10.60 17.41
N TRP A 326 6.79 10.08 16.36
CA TRP A 326 5.47 10.55 15.94
C TRP A 326 4.41 10.35 17.05
N LEU A 327 4.42 9.20 17.75
CA LEU A 327 3.52 8.93 18.86
C LEU A 327 3.75 9.91 20.02
N ALA A 328 5.01 10.20 20.35
CA ALA A 328 5.35 11.15 21.42
C ALA A 328 4.94 12.59 21.05
N GLU A 329 5.14 13.01 19.79
CA GLU A 329 4.70 14.32 19.31
C GLU A 329 3.16 14.44 19.28
N GLU A 330 2.47 13.38 18.87
CA GLU A 330 1.01 13.33 18.88
C GLU A 330 0.45 13.44 20.29
N GLU A 331 1.05 12.73 21.25
CA GLU A 331 0.67 12.80 22.65
C GLU A 331 0.89 14.22 23.21
N LYS A 332 2.06 14.81 22.95
CA LYS A 332 2.36 16.19 23.32
C LYS A 332 1.35 17.18 22.74
N ARG A 333 1.01 17.04 21.45
CA ARG A 333 0.01 17.89 20.80
C ARG A 333 -1.36 17.75 21.46
N ARG A 334 -1.78 16.54 21.82
CA ARG A 334 -3.05 16.30 22.54
C ARG A 334 -3.08 16.98 23.89
N TYR A 335 -1.98 16.96 24.65
CA TYR A 335 -1.89 17.67 25.92
C TYR A 335 -1.89 19.20 25.74
N GLU A 336 -1.21 19.71 24.74
CA GLU A 336 -1.22 21.15 24.44
C GLU A 336 -2.61 21.64 24.01
N GLU A 337 -3.32 20.88 23.21
CA GLU A 337 -4.71 21.16 22.81
C GLU A 337 -5.65 21.12 24.01
N ASP A 338 -5.54 20.12 24.87
CA ASP A 338 -6.33 20.01 26.11
C ASP A 338 -6.10 21.25 27.02
N ARG A 339 -4.85 21.61 27.23
CA ARG A 339 -4.48 22.79 28.00
C ARG A 339 -5.05 24.10 27.43
N ARG A 340 -5.04 24.25 26.10
CA ARG A 340 -5.67 25.40 25.42
C ARG A 340 -7.18 25.40 25.62
N CYS A 341 -7.84 24.26 25.48
CA CYS A 341 -9.28 24.15 25.68
C CYS A 341 -9.68 24.46 27.15
N ILE A 342 -8.90 24.00 28.12
CA ILE A 342 -9.09 24.34 29.52
C ILE A 342 -9.00 25.86 29.72
N GLN A 343 -7.94 26.49 29.23
CA GLN A 343 -7.75 27.94 29.38
C GLN A 343 -8.87 28.73 28.69
N GLN A 344 -9.27 28.30 27.51
CA GLN A 344 -10.38 28.92 26.78
C GLN A 344 -11.70 28.78 27.54
N SER A 345 -12.01 27.62 28.10
CA SER A 345 -13.23 27.38 28.86
C SER A 345 -13.32 28.27 30.10
N VAL A 346 -12.16 28.53 30.79
CA VAL A 346 -12.07 29.47 31.91
C VAL A 346 -12.34 30.91 31.45
N ASN A 347 -11.71 31.34 30.37
CA ASN A 347 -11.89 32.68 29.80
C ASN A 347 -13.34 32.92 29.39
N ASP A 348 -13.94 31.98 28.68
CA ASP A 348 -15.34 32.06 28.22
C ASP A 348 -16.33 32.08 29.38
N SER A 349 -16.07 31.27 30.42
CA SER A 349 -16.90 31.26 31.62
C SER A 349 -16.81 32.58 32.38
N GLN A 350 -15.60 33.16 32.52
CA GLN A 350 -15.42 34.46 33.12
C GLN A 350 -16.07 35.60 32.31
N ALA A 351 -15.95 35.55 30.97
CA ALA A 351 -16.57 36.54 30.10
C ALA A 351 -18.09 36.48 30.22
N GLN A 352 -18.69 35.31 30.22
CA GLN A 352 -20.14 35.11 30.41
C GLN A 352 -20.58 35.65 31.79
N LEU A 353 -19.83 35.35 32.86
CA LEU A 353 -20.18 35.82 34.18
C LEU A 353 -20.15 37.35 34.27
N ARG A 354 -19.17 38.01 33.62
CA ARG A 354 -19.12 39.48 33.55
C ARG A 354 -20.35 40.07 32.82
N GLN A 355 -20.75 39.43 31.71
CA GLN A 355 -21.96 39.85 30.98
C GLN A 355 -23.23 39.69 31.83
N ILE A 356 -23.33 38.60 32.61
CA ILE A 356 -24.45 38.35 33.53
C ILE A 356 -24.48 39.40 34.61
N ILE A 357 -23.33 39.72 35.20
CA ILE A 357 -23.23 40.78 36.22
C ILE A 357 -23.69 42.14 35.68
N GLN A 358 -23.28 42.48 34.46
CA GLN A 358 -23.72 43.70 33.78
C GLN A 358 -25.22 43.71 33.54
N ALA A 359 -25.77 42.64 32.95
CA ALA A 359 -27.19 42.51 32.72
C ALA A 359 -28.02 42.58 34.02
N TRP A 360 -27.53 41.93 35.09
CA TRP A 360 -28.13 42.05 36.41
C TRP A 360 -28.14 43.51 36.89
N ALA A 361 -27.01 44.22 36.80
CA ALA A 361 -26.88 45.61 37.22
C ALA A 361 -27.84 46.50 36.44
N ASP A 362 -28.00 46.27 35.12
CA ASP A 362 -28.90 47.05 34.26
C ASP A 362 -30.38 46.85 34.69
N VAL A 363 -30.80 45.59 34.95
CA VAL A 363 -32.17 45.30 35.43
C VAL A 363 -32.43 45.96 36.78
N MET A 364 -31.44 45.89 37.72
CA MET A 364 -31.57 46.51 39.03
C MET A 364 -31.61 48.05 38.96
N ASN A 365 -30.83 48.66 38.07
CA ASN A 365 -30.85 50.11 37.82
C ASN A 365 -32.17 50.59 37.27
N VAL A 366 -32.74 49.88 36.28
CA VAL A 366 -34.08 50.12 35.73
C VAL A 366 -35.12 50.01 36.85
N GLY A 367 -35.08 48.95 37.66
CA GLY A 367 -35.98 48.79 38.79
C GLY A 367 -35.95 49.95 39.79
N ARG A 368 -34.71 50.36 40.19
CA ARG A 368 -34.51 51.51 41.08
C ARG A 368 -35.02 52.81 40.48
N PHE A 369 -34.77 53.05 39.21
CA PHE A 369 -35.26 54.22 38.50
C PHE A 369 -36.79 54.29 38.48
N LEU A 370 -37.46 53.21 38.11
CA LEU A 370 -38.92 53.13 38.08
C LEU A 370 -39.52 53.27 39.50
N GLN A 371 -38.88 52.71 40.52
CA GLN A 371 -39.30 52.90 41.91
C GLN A 371 -39.10 54.36 42.36
N GLY A 372 -37.94 54.96 42.08
CA GLY A 372 -37.65 56.37 42.39
C GLY A 372 -38.67 57.32 41.72
N VAL A 373 -39.04 57.10 40.47
CA VAL A 373 -40.09 57.89 39.81
C VAL A 373 -41.44 57.75 40.52
N GLN A 374 -41.77 56.51 40.95
CA GLN A 374 -43.02 56.25 41.70
C GLN A 374 -43.03 56.97 43.04
N ASP A 375 -41.92 56.95 43.77
CA ASP A 375 -41.81 57.58 45.09
C ASP A 375 -41.93 59.13 44.98
N HIS A 376 -41.25 59.75 44.01
CA HIS A 376 -41.33 61.20 43.75
C HIS A 376 -42.69 61.60 43.20
N ALA A 377 -43.38 60.75 42.45
CA ALA A 377 -44.72 61.02 42.00
C ALA A 377 -45.74 61.16 43.14
N SER A 378 -45.42 60.60 44.32
CA SER A 378 -46.29 60.72 45.52
C SER A 378 -46.39 62.14 46.08
N ASP A 379 -45.38 63.02 45.86
CA ASP A 379 -45.27 64.38 46.35
C ASP A 379 -45.91 65.39 45.34
N LEU A 380 -46.40 64.95 44.19
CA LEU A 380 -46.97 65.82 43.14
C LEU A 380 -48.48 66.10 43.31
N PRO A 381 -49.00 67.23 42.75
CA PRO A 381 -50.42 67.50 42.70
C PRO A 381 -51.20 66.42 41.96
N PRO A 382 -52.50 66.18 42.33
CA PRO A 382 -53.25 65.00 41.80
C PRO A 382 -53.22 64.80 40.29
N LYS A 383 -53.36 65.87 39.49
CA LYS A 383 -53.36 65.80 38.04
C LYS A 383 -52.00 65.42 37.44
N GLU A 384 -50.92 65.97 37.97
CA GLU A 384 -49.56 65.68 37.55
C GLU A 384 -49.13 64.28 37.92
N ARG A 385 -49.51 63.85 39.13
CA ARG A 385 -49.28 62.49 39.62
C ARG A 385 -49.91 61.44 38.73
N GLU A 386 -51.18 61.62 38.33
CA GLU A 386 -51.88 60.69 37.43
C GLU A 386 -51.18 60.53 36.08
N ALA A 387 -50.75 61.62 35.45
CA ALA A 387 -50.00 61.62 34.23
C ALA A 387 -48.64 60.91 34.33
N VAL A 388 -47.93 61.10 35.43
CA VAL A 388 -46.64 60.43 35.70
C VAL A 388 -46.84 58.92 35.91
N LEU A 389 -47.87 58.53 36.69
CA LEU A 389 -48.18 57.13 36.94
C LEU A 389 -48.63 56.38 35.65
N GLU A 390 -49.37 57.04 34.80
CA GLU A 390 -49.75 56.46 33.50
C GLU A 390 -48.53 56.23 32.59
N ARG A 391 -47.63 57.19 32.51
CA ARG A 391 -46.35 57.03 31.78
C ARG A 391 -45.46 55.96 32.44
N LEU A 392 -45.45 55.86 33.73
CA LEU A 392 -44.69 54.82 34.45
C LEU A 392 -45.23 53.44 34.16
N LYS A 393 -46.55 53.30 34.04
CA LYS A 393 -47.19 52.05 33.62
C LYS A 393 -46.77 51.63 32.21
N LEU A 394 -46.85 52.57 31.25
CA LEU A 394 -46.41 52.34 29.88
C LEU A 394 -44.92 51.99 29.83
N ALA A 395 -44.07 52.66 30.61
CA ALA A 395 -42.64 52.33 30.66
C ALA A 395 -42.38 50.94 31.22
N ARG A 396 -43.11 50.47 32.23
CA ARG A 396 -43.01 49.11 32.75
C ARG A 396 -43.46 48.07 31.70
N GLU A 397 -44.54 48.35 31.02
CA GLU A 397 -45.06 47.46 29.95
C GLU A 397 -44.05 47.37 28.77
N PHE A 398 -43.46 48.53 28.38
CA PHE A 398 -42.50 48.60 27.30
C PHE A 398 -41.14 47.92 27.61
N LEU A 399 -40.66 48.06 28.83
CA LEU A 399 -39.39 47.40 29.24
C LEU A 399 -39.54 45.92 29.58
N GLY A 400 -40.76 45.47 29.84
CA GLY A 400 -41.04 44.09 30.24
C GLY A 400 -40.51 43.74 31.63
N THR A 401 -40.84 42.56 32.13
CA THR A 401 -40.35 42.01 33.39
C THR A 401 -39.24 41.02 33.11
N GLN A 402 -38.00 41.43 33.37
CA GLN A 402 -36.86 40.49 33.29
C GLN A 402 -36.52 39.95 34.68
N ASN A 403 -36.41 38.62 34.79
CA ASN A 403 -35.98 38.00 36.03
C ASN A 403 -34.43 37.90 36.07
N PRO A 404 -33.74 38.65 36.94
CA PRO A 404 -32.27 38.64 36.96
C PRO A 404 -31.68 37.28 37.32
N LEU A 405 -32.42 36.41 38.04
CA LEU A 405 -31.95 35.06 38.42
C LEU A 405 -31.79 34.15 37.19
N GLU A 406 -32.57 34.36 36.12
CA GLU A 406 -32.47 33.56 34.89
C GLU A 406 -31.13 33.74 34.21
N PHE A 407 -30.57 34.97 34.27
CA PHE A 407 -29.23 35.26 33.76
C PHE A 407 -28.16 34.45 34.51
N PHE A 408 -28.25 34.36 35.81
CA PHE A 408 -27.28 33.63 36.64
C PHE A 408 -27.41 32.12 36.45
N LEU A 409 -28.64 31.59 36.31
CA LEU A 409 -28.90 30.18 36.03
C LEU A 409 -28.37 29.73 34.65
N SER A 410 -28.23 30.67 33.70
CA SER A 410 -27.68 30.39 32.39
C SER A 410 -26.14 30.29 32.35
N TRP A 411 -25.47 30.65 33.45
CA TRP A 411 -24.02 30.60 33.50
C TRP A 411 -23.50 29.18 33.49
N LYS A 412 -22.51 28.93 32.60
CA LYS A 412 -21.83 27.64 32.48
C LYS A 412 -20.45 27.74 33.12
N THR A 413 -20.15 26.84 34.01
CA THR A 413 -18.82 26.70 34.64
C THR A 413 -17.78 26.21 33.60
N PRO A 414 -16.47 26.41 33.83
CA PRO A 414 -15.42 25.90 32.96
C PRO A 414 -15.52 24.40 32.68
N LEU A 415 -15.83 23.60 33.71
CA LEU A 415 -15.97 22.14 33.56
C LEU A 415 -17.22 21.71 32.78
N GLU A 416 -18.29 22.49 32.82
CA GLU A 416 -19.48 22.25 31.98
C GLU A 416 -19.22 22.63 30.52
N ARG A 417 -18.28 23.53 30.24
CA ARG A 417 -17.87 23.90 28.89
C ARG A 417 -16.89 22.91 28.27
N TYR A 418 -15.92 22.48 29.09
CA TYR A 418 -14.90 21.53 28.64
C TYR A 418 -14.49 20.61 29.80
N GLN A 419 -14.46 19.32 29.50
CA GLN A 419 -13.95 18.29 30.41
C GLN A 419 -12.51 17.94 30.02
N PRO A 420 -11.50 18.22 30.88
CA PRO A 420 -10.11 17.87 30.64
C PRO A 420 -9.89 16.39 30.37
N LEU A 421 -8.83 16.06 29.63
CA LEU A 421 -8.45 14.67 29.35
C LEU A 421 -8.23 13.85 30.63
N SER A 422 -7.62 14.44 31.66
CA SER A 422 -7.42 13.78 32.97
C SER A 422 -8.74 13.30 33.59
N VAL A 423 -9.81 14.06 33.44
CA VAL A 423 -11.13 13.71 33.97
C VAL A 423 -11.79 12.63 33.12
N ARG A 424 -11.60 12.67 31.78
CA ARG A 424 -12.16 11.68 30.85
C ARG A 424 -11.49 10.32 30.97
N THR A 425 -10.18 10.27 31.23
CA THR A 425 -9.39 9.05 31.30
C THR A 425 -9.34 8.43 32.70
N GLY A 426 -9.86 9.10 33.71
CA GLY A 426 -9.84 8.63 35.10
C GLY A 426 -8.44 8.56 35.72
N VAL A 427 -7.44 9.13 35.05
CA VAL A 427 -6.06 9.20 35.55
C VAL A 427 -5.97 10.46 36.39
N ALA A 428 -5.90 10.30 37.72
CA ALA A 428 -5.59 11.39 38.60
C ALA A 428 -4.20 11.96 38.26
N GLU A 429 -4.13 13.26 37.92
CA GLU A 429 -2.86 13.96 37.85
C GLU A 429 -2.23 13.90 39.26
N ASN A 430 -1.08 13.23 39.40
CA ASN A 430 -0.20 13.46 40.53
C ASN A 430 0.38 14.88 40.37
N PRO A 431 0.09 15.81 41.26
CA PRO A 431 0.72 17.12 41.21
C PRO A 431 2.21 16.95 41.56
N CYS A 432 3.09 17.25 40.61
CA CYS A 432 4.48 17.58 40.90
C CYS A 432 4.57 19.01 41.38
#